data_4f23accf5325148a6be6019f5d07bb73
#
_entry.id   4f23accf5325148a6be6019f5d07bb73
#
_cell.length_a   1.000
_cell.length_b   1.000
_cell.length_c   1.000
_cell.angle_alpha   90.00
_cell.angle_beta   90.00
_cell.angle_gamma   90.00
#
_symmetry.space_group_name_H-M   'P 1'
#
loop_
_entity.id
_entity.type
_entity.pdbx_description
1 polymer ?
#
loop_
_entity_poly.entity_id
_entity_poly.type
_entity_poly.pdbx_seq_one_letter_code
_entity_poly.pdbx_strand_id
1 'polypeptide(L)'
;MNHPAPEIDLAKETEQSVERLDCLIVGGGPAGLTAAIYLARYHRRVAVVDDGNSRALWIPISHNHAGFPDGIGGAELLGRMRVQAERYGARLMNGRVNAIEAAQDCFLARGEDLALEARTLLPATGTENRRPNVDPATHRAALDRGLLRYCPVCDGFEATGQAIGVIGGDARGVAEAMFLRTYSNDITLLASGRIEIDEDERALLGRTGIRIEERSLEGLDFSEDRVTARLQDGTELGFDTVYPALGSDSNDVLAQALGLRMGDGCCIAVDQKQRTSHEGIYAAGDIVYALDQISVAMGHAAIAATALHNDLRMRDGKMRAG
;
A
#
# COMPACT_ATOMS: atom_id res chain seq x y z
N MET A 1 6.70 73.28 9.57
CA MET A 1 6.48 72.56 8.32
C MET A 1 6.48 71.08 8.66
N ASN A 2 5.27 70.54 8.85
CA ASN A 2 5.11 69.09 9.14
C ASN A 2 4.98 68.35 7.83
N HIS A 3 5.91 67.40 7.56
CA HIS A 3 5.73 66.40 6.52
C HIS A 3 4.94 65.22 7.11
N PRO A 4 3.85 64.75 6.46
CA PRO A 4 3.21 63.52 6.87
C PRO A 4 4.07 62.33 6.44
N ALA A 5 4.13 61.32 7.32
CA ALA A 5 4.75 60.02 7.04
C ALA A 5 4.02 59.26 5.92
N PRO A 6 4.66 58.47 5.09
CA PRO A 6 4.00 57.70 4.07
C PRO A 6 3.08 56.62 4.67
N GLU A 7 1.84 56.59 4.27
CA GLU A 7 0.91 55.47 4.51
C GLU A 7 1.49 54.21 3.86
N ILE A 8 1.73 53.21 4.70
CA ILE A 8 2.05 51.85 4.21
C ILE A 8 0.73 51.22 3.77
N ASP A 9 0.58 51.07 2.47
CA ASP A 9 -0.51 50.34 1.85
C ASP A 9 -0.37 48.83 2.11
N LEU A 10 -1.04 48.33 3.14
CA LEU A 10 -1.07 46.92 3.58
C LEU A 10 -1.92 46.01 2.67
N ALA A 11 -2.36 46.51 1.51
CA ALA A 11 -3.28 45.82 0.59
C ALA A 11 -2.57 45.10 -0.58
N LYS A 12 -1.26 44.86 -0.52
CA LYS A 12 -0.54 44.02 -1.49
C LYS A 12 0.07 42.79 -0.83
N GLU A 13 -0.71 42.01 -0.06
CA GLU A 13 -0.45 40.61 0.08
C GLU A 13 -0.73 39.97 -1.29
N THR A 14 0.33 39.65 -1.97
CA THR A 14 0.36 38.90 -3.22
C THR A 14 -0.54 37.65 -3.09
N GLU A 15 -1.68 37.67 -3.78
CA GLU A 15 -2.32 36.44 -4.24
C GLU A 15 -1.31 35.71 -5.14
N GLN A 16 -0.45 34.93 -4.52
CA GLN A 16 0.22 33.85 -5.24
C GLN A 16 -0.90 32.94 -5.71
N SER A 17 -1.23 33.02 -6.99
CA SER A 17 -2.18 32.10 -7.62
C SER A 17 -1.69 30.69 -7.32
N VAL A 18 -2.38 30.00 -6.42
CA VAL A 18 -2.09 28.58 -6.10
C VAL A 18 -2.23 27.84 -7.43
N GLU A 19 -1.12 27.32 -7.93
CA GLU A 19 -1.12 26.64 -9.21
C GLU A 19 -2.04 25.40 -9.13
N ARG A 20 -3.19 25.48 -9.79
CA ARG A 20 -4.22 24.44 -9.76
C ARG A 20 -3.70 23.19 -10.51
N LEU A 21 -3.58 22.09 -9.80
CA LEU A 21 -3.20 20.79 -10.36
C LEU A 21 -4.34 20.19 -11.20
N ASP A 22 -4.00 19.42 -12.22
CA ASP A 22 -4.97 18.55 -12.89
C ASP A 22 -5.32 17.35 -12.01
N CYS A 23 -4.32 16.79 -11.30
CA CYS A 23 -4.53 15.70 -10.36
C CYS A 23 -3.60 15.80 -9.16
N LEU A 24 -4.14 15.58 -7.97
CA LEU A 24 -3.39 15.28 -6.75
C LEU A 24 -3.45 13.77 -6.50
N ILE A 25 -2.29 13.17 -6.37
CA ILE A 25 -2.11 11.77 -5.98
C ILE A 25 -1.69 11.72 -4.52
N VAL A 26 -2.33 10.89 -3.72
CA VAL A 26 -1.99 10.69 -2.31
C VAL A 26 -1.43 9.29 -2.11
N GLY A 27 -0.13 9.23 -1.80
CA GLY A 27 0.66 8.01 -1.67
C GLY A 27 1.65 7.79 -2.81
N GLY A 28 2.93 7.62 -2.48
CA GLY A 28 4.06 7.43 -3.40
C GLY A 28 4.53 5.98 -3.53
N GLY A 29 3.62 5.02 -3.35
CA GLY A 29 3.87 3.61 -3.63
C GLY A 29 3.82 3.30 -5.15
N PRO A 30 3.88 2.00 -5.54
CA PRO A 30 3.88 1.60 -6.94
C PRO A 30 2.69 2.13 -7.74
N ALA A 31 1.49 2.18 -7.14
CA ALA A 31 0.30 2.73 -7.78
C ALA A 31 0.43 4.24 -8.03
N GLY A 32 0.71 5.01 -6.98
CA GLY A 32 0.78 6.47 -7.09
C GLY A 32 1.86 6.95 -8.05
N LEU A 33 3.05 6.37 -7.98
CA LEU A 33 4.16 6.71 -8.88
C LEU A 33 3.86 6.30 -10.34
N THR A 34 3.20 5.15 -10.57
CA THR A 34 2.76 4.78 -11.92
C THR A 34 1.73 5.77 -12.46
N ALA A 35 0.72 6.14 -11.67
CA ALA A 35 -0.26 7.15 -12.08
C ALA A 35 0.41 8.49 -12.40
N ALA A 36 1.38 8.92 -11.58
CA ALA A 36 2.15 10.15 -11.81
C ALA A 36 2.91 10.12 -13.14
N ILE A 37 3.59 9.00 -13.46
CA ILE A 37 4.30 8.81 -14.71
C ILE A 37 3.33 8.94 -15.90
N TYR A 38 2.19 8.25 -15.86
CA TYR A 38 1.20 8.29 -16.95
C TYR A 38 0.64 9.69 -17.14
N LEU A 39 0.18 10.33 -16.06
CA LEU A 39 -0.42 11.66 -16.12
C LEU A 39 0.57 12.75 -16.58
N ALA A 40 1.80 12.72 -16.06
CA ALA A 40 2.85 13.64 -16.50
C ALA A 40 3.18 13.47 -18.00
N ARG A 41 3.23 12.23 -18.48
CA ARG A 41 3.41 11.93 -19.92
C ARG A 41 2.21 12.35 -20.79
N TYR A 42 1.02 12.47 -20.19
CA TYR A 42 -0.16 13.08 -20.84
C TYR A 42 -0.17 14.61 -20.73
N HIS A 43 0.93 15.22 -20.28
CA HIS A 43 1.08 16.66 -20.08
C HIS A 43 0.06 17.23 -19.06
N ARG A 44 -0.30 16.42 -18.03
CA ARG A 44 -1.11 16.89 -16.91
C ARG A 44 -0.23 17.42 -15.80
N ARG A 45 -0.67 18.50 -15.15
CA ARG A 45 -0.03 19.01 -13.93
C ARG A 45 -0.41 18.11 -12.77
N VAL A 46 0.57 17.35 -12.29
CA VAL A 46 0.37 16.34 -11.26
C VAL A 46 1.34 16.51 -10.11
N ALA A 47 0.83 16.38 -8.89
CA ALA A 47 1.64 16.25 -7.69
C ALA A 47 1.33 14.94 -6.98
N VAL A 48 2.36 14.33 -6.40
CA VAL A 48 2.26 13.19 -5.48
C VAL A 48 2.66 13.69 -4.11
N VAL A 49 1.79 13.50 -3.12
CA VAL A 49 2.12 13.71 -1.70
C VAL A 49 2.32 12.35 -1.06
N ASP A 50 3.48 12.12 -0.44
CA ASP A 50 3.90 10.84 0.10
C ASP A 50 4.61 11.02 1.44
N ASP A 51 4.19 10.28 2.45
CA ASP A 51 4.79 10.31 3.79
C ASP A 51 5.98 9.35 3.95
N GLY A 52 6.34 8.64 2.88
CA GLY A 52 7.50 7.76 2.85
C GLY A 52 7.30 6.37 3.47
N ASN A 53 6.06 5.96 3.75
CA ASN A 53 5.73 4.72 4.45
C ASN A 53 5.17 3.63 3.53
N SER A 54 5.55 3.61 2.26
CA SER A 54 5.07 2.58 1.33
C SER A 54 5.41 1.16 1.81
N ARG A 55 4.41 0.26 1.81
CA ARG A 55 4.58 -1.17 2.11
C ARG A 55 5.65 -1.83 1.21
N ALA A 56 5.81 -1.34 -0.02
CA ALA A 56 6.82 -1.85 -0.94
C ALA A 56 8.26 -1.68 -0.40
N LEU A 57 8.51 -0.72 0.51
CA LEU A 57 9.83 -0.56 1.16
C LEU A 57 10.23 -1.75 2.05
N TRP A 58 9.28 -2.60 2.43
CA TRP A 58 9.54 -3.79 3.23
C TRP A 58 10.03 -4.98 2.40
N ILE A 59 9.93 -4.89 1.07
CA ILE A 59 10.33 -5.96 0.16
C ILE A 59 11.84 -5.93 -0.02
N PRO A 60 12.59 -6.93 0.52
CA PRO A 60 14.04 -6.99 0.33
C PRO A 60 14.38 -7.19 -1.15
N ILE A 61 13.80 -8.22 -1.75
CA ILE A 61 13.88 -8.52 -3.19
C ILE A 61 12.55 -9.13 -3.64
N SER A 62 11.98 -8.62 -4.72
CA SER A 62 10.83 -9.20 -5.41
C SER A 62 11.30 -9.92 -6.65
N HIS A 63 11.07 -11.23 -6.73
CA HIS A 63 11.39 -12.06 -7.90
C HIS A 63 10.21 -12.26 -8.85
N ASN A 64 9.00 -11.91 -8.43
CA ASN A 64 7.80 -12.03 -9.26
C ASN A 64 7.43 -10.75 -10.03
N HIS A 65 8.26 -9.68 -9.94
CA HIS A 65 8.05 -8.47 -10.72
C HIS A 65 8.66 -8.63 -12.11
N ALA A 66 7.81 -8.74 -13.13
CA ALA A 66 8.23 -9.01 -14.50
C ALA A 66 9.21 -7.94 -15.03
N GLY A 67 10.25 -8.38 -15.75
CA GLY A 67 11.31 -7.53 -16.28
C GLY A 67 12.57 -7.45 -15.42
N PHE A 68 12.57 -8.09 -14.23
CA PHE A 68 13.72 -8.16 -13.31
C PHE A 68 14.07 -9.63 -13.01
N PRO A 69 14.79 -10.32 -13.90
CA PRO A 69 15.08 -11.75 -13.75
C PRO A 69 15.89 -12.10 -12.49
N ASP A 70 16.72 -11.16 -12.04
CA ASP A 70 17.51 -11.31 -10.80
C ASP A 70 16.79 -10.71 -9.57
N GLY A 71 15.51 -10.35 -9.73
CA GLY A 71 14.73 -9.65 -8.71
C GLY A 71 15.06 -8.16 -8.61
N ILE A 72 14.26 -7.46 -7.81
CA ILE A 72 14.49 -6.04 -7.49
C ILE A 72 14.01 -5.74 -6.07
N GLY A 73 14.82 -5.00 -5.31
CA GLY A 73 14.43 -4.49 -3.99
C GLY A 73 13.33 -3.43 -4.11
N GLY A 74 12.38 -3.44 -3.16
CA GLY A 74 11.27 -2.49 -3.20
C GLY A 74 11.71 -1.03 -3.13
N ALA A 75 12.70 -0.72 -2.30
CA ALA A 75 13.29 0.63 -2.22
C ALA A 75 13.93 1.07 -3.53
N GLU A 76 14.65 0.17 -4.21
CA GLU A 76 15.26 0.43 -5.50
C GLU A 76 14.20 0.66 -6.59
N LEU A 77 13.18 -0.19 -6.63
CA LEU A 77 12.06 -0.03 -7.57
C LEU A 77 11.40 1.33 -7.41
N LEU A 78 11.02 1.71 -6.17
CA LEU A 78 10.41 3.01 -5.90
C LEU A 78 11.34 4.16 -6.25
N GLY A 79 12.64 4.05 -5.98
CA GLY A 79 13.64 5.05 -6.37
C GLY A 79 13.68 5.27 -7.89
N ARG A 80 13.70 4.19 -8.67
CA ARG A 80 13.65 4.25 -10.15
C ARG A 80 12.34 4.87 -10.64
N MET A 81 11.20 4.54 -10.04
CA MET A 81 9.90 5.10 -10.40
C MET A 81 9.79 6.59 -10.07
N ARG A 82 10.36 7.05 -8.93
CA ARG A 82 10.45 8.47 -8.55
C ARG A 82 11.23 9.26 -9.59
N VAL A 83 12.43 8.82 -9.92
CA VAL A 83 13.25 9.43 -10.97
C VAL A 83 12.51 9.51 -12.31
N GLN A 84 11.76 8.46 -12.66
CA GLN A 84 10.97 8.44 -13.88
C GLN A 84 9.81 9.45 -13.85
N ALA A 85 9.07 9.54 -12.75
CA ALA A 85 7.97 10.48 -12.59
C ALA A 85 8.45 11.94 -12.69
N GLU A 86 9.53 12.29 -11.97
CA GLU A 86 10.13 13.63 -12.00
C GLU A 86 10.66 14.01 -13.37
N ARG A 87 11.27 13.06 -14.10
CA ARG A 87 11.76 13.27 -15.49
C ARG A 87 10.67 13.77 -16.43
N TYR A 88 9.41 13.37 -16.20
CA TYR A 88 8.27 13.81 -17.01
C TYR A 88 7.53 15.01 -16.41
N GLY A 89 8.02 15.56 -15.28
CA GLY A 89 7.49 16.78 -14.68
C GLY A 89 6.44 16.57 -13.59
N ALA A 90 6.30 15.35 -13.05
CA ALA A 90 5.52 15.14 -11.84
C ALA A 90 6.22 15.79 -10.62
N ARG A 91 5.46 16.50 -9.77
CA ARG A 91 5.98 17.05 -8.52
C ARG A 91 5.87 16.00 -7.42
N LEU A 92 6.98 15.60 -6.83
CA LEU A 92 6.99 14.70 -5.67
C LEU A 92 7.19 15.54 -4.40
N MET A 93 6.27 15.42 -3.46
CA MET A 93 6.25 16.20 -2.22
C MET A 93 6.24 15.25 -1.03
N ASN A 94 7.19 15.43 -0.12
CA ASN A 94 7.18 14.71 1.15
C ASN A 94 6.15 15.37 2.07
N GLY A 95 5.33 14.56 2.72
CA GLY A 95 4.33 15.04 3.65
C GLY A 95 3.10 14.15 3.69
N ARG A 96 2.15 14.52 4.53
CA ARG A 96 0.91 13.79 4.72
C ARG A 96 -0.28 14.69 4.43
N VAL A 97 -1.22 14.20 3.63
CA VAL A 97 -2.52 14.83 3.45
C VAL A 97 -3.40 14.40 4.63
N ASN A 98 -3.80 15.38 5.45
CA ASN A 98 -4.60 15.13 6.65
C ASN A 98 -6.09 15.39 6.44
N ALA A 99 -6.42 16.27 5.49
CA ALA A 99 -7.80 16.62 5.14
C ALA A 99 -7.95 16.90 3.65
N ILE A 100 -9.12 16.59 3.11
CA ILE A 100 -9.53 16.95 1.76
C ILE A 100 -10.97 17.46 1.82
N GLU A 101 -11.21 18.60 1.21
CA GLU A 101 -12.53 19.20 1.06
C GLU A 101 -12.91 19.25 -0.41
N ALA A 102 -14.09 18.75 -0.77
CA ALA A 102 -14.64 18.91 -2.11
C ALA A 102 -15.26 20.33 -2.24
N ALA A 103 -14.79 21.09 -3.22
CA ALA A 103 -15.37 22.37 -3.63
C ALA A 103 -16.09 22.21 -4.98
N GLN A 104 -16.71 23.29 -5.49
CA GLN A 104 -17.57 23.21 -6.67
C GLN A 104 -16.92 22.55 -7.90
N ASP A 105 -15.64 22.87 -8.18
CA ASP A 105 -14.91 22.38 -9.36
C ASP A 105 -13.51 21.85 -9.04
N CYS A 106 -13.18 21.65 -7.77
CA CYS A 106 -11.86 21.24 -7.31
C CYS A 106 -11.91 20.58 -5.93
N PHE A 107 -10.77 20.09 -5.53
CA PHE A 107 -10.49 19.53 -4.21
C PHE A 107 -9.40 20.35 -3.55
N LEU A 108 -9.60 20.70 -2.29
CA LEU A 108 -8.64 21.40 -1.44
C LEU A 108 -8.04 20.39 -0.46
N ALA A 109 -6.76 20.09 -0.63
CA ALA A 109 -6.03 19.17 0.24
C ALA A 109 -5.13 19.94 1.19
N ARG A 110 -5.11 19.54 2.46
CA ARG A 110 -4.33 20.17 3.53
C ARG A 110 -3.50 19.13 4.28
N GLY A 111 -2.32 19.52 4.69
CA GLY A 111 -1.42 18.82 5.59
C GLY A 111 -0.76 19.83 6.53
N GLU A 112 0.27 19.42 7.29
CA GLU A 112 0.93 20.29 8.26
C GLU A 112 1.53 21.55 7.59
N ASP A 113 2.32 21.35 6.50
CA ASP A 113 2.93 22.44 5.70
C ASP A 113 2.47 22.37 4.24
N LEU A 114 1.23 21.92 4.01
CA LEU A 114 0.71 21.61 2.69
C LEU A 114 -0.67 22.21 2.49
N ALA A 115 -0.83 22.99 1.41
CA ALA A 115 -2.12 23.41 0.88
C ALA A 115 -2.09 23.30 -0.64
N LEU A 116 -2.93 22.44 -1.22
CA LEU A 116 -2.98 22.16 -2.66
C LEU A 116 -4.41 22.21 -3.17
N GLU A 117 -4.56 22.72 -4.39
CA GLU A 117 -5.81 22.66 -5.14
C GLU A 117 -5.64 21.75 -6.35
N ALA A 118 -6.60 20.83 -6.56
CA ALA A 118 -6.57 19.90 -7.68
C ALA A 118 -7.97 19.72 -8.29
N ARG A 119 -8.03 19.52 -9.60
CA ARG A 119 -9.28 19.23 -10.33
C ARG A 119 -9.78 17.82 -10.10
N THR A 120 -8.86 16.89 -9.81
CA THR A 120 -9.14 15.47 -9.55
C THR A 120 -8.22 14.93 -8.46
N LEU A 121 -8.65 13.85 -7.83
CA LEU A 121 -7.90 13.12 -6.81
C LEU A 121 -7.67 11.68 -7.23
N LEU A 122 -6.51 11.14 -6.81
CA LEU A 122 -6.20 9.73 -6.92
C LEU A 122 -5.60 9.23 -5.59
N PRO A 123 -6.42 8.80 -4.61
CA PRO A 123 -5.95 8.02 -3.48
C PRO A 123 -5.23 6.75 -3.93
N ALA A 124 -3.98 6.61 -3.52
CA ALA A 124 -3.09 5.44 -3.69
C ALA A 124 -2.41 5.11 -2.36
N THR A 125 -3.17 5.26 -1.28
CA THR A 125 -2.71 5.23 0.12
C THR A 125 -2.36 3.82 0.61
N GLY A 126 -2.83 2.79 -0.10
CA GLY A 126 -2.51 1.39 0.18
C GLY A 126 -3.00 0.88 1.53
N THR A 127 -2.31 -0.13 2.05
CA THR A 127 -2.60 -0.80 3.32
C THR A 127 -1.33 -0.93 4.15
N GLU A 128 -1.46 -1.16 5.45
CA GLU A 128 -0.37 -1.46 6.37
C GLU A 128 -0.53 -2.87 6.95
N ASN A 129 0.51 -3.72 6.82
CA ASN A 129 0.47 -5.06 7.39
C ASN A 129 0.51 -5.00 8.92
N ARG A 130 -0.34 -5.78 9.57
CA ARG A 130 -0.22 -6.04 11.01
C ARG A 130 1.03 -6.86 11.27
N ARG A 131 1.79 -6.47 12.29
CA ARG A 131 3.09 -7.04 12.61
C ARG A 131 3.00 -7.97 13.82
N PRO A 132 3.82 -9.03 13.89
CA PRO A 132 4.07 -9.71 15.14
C PRO A 132 4.72 -8.74 16.13
N ASN A 133 4.61 -9.03 17.41
CA ASN A 133 5.17 -8.20 18.48
C ASN A 133 6.70 -8.37 18.55
N VAL A 134 7.41 -7.69 17.66
CA VAL A 134 8.88 -7.59 17.63
C VAL A 134 9.28 -6.14 17.42
N ASP A 135 10.43 -5.74 17.94
CA ASP A 135 10.91 -4.37 17.75
C ASP A 135 11.23 -4.06 16.27
N PRO A 136 11.16 -2.79 15.86
CA PRO A 136 11.31 -2.42 14.44
C PRO A 136 12.66 -2.81 13.81
N ALA A 137 13.75 -2.80 14.56
CA ALA A 137 15.07 -3.13 14.05
C ALA A 137 15.19 -4.65 13.79
N THR A 138 14.74 -5.47 14.75
CA THR A 138 14.65 -6.93 14.61
C THR A 138 13.71 -7.31 13.47
N HIS A 139 12.55 -6.66 13.37
CA HIS A 139 11.61 -6.87 12.26
C HIS A 139 12.28 -6.63 10.91
N ARG A 140 12.99 -5.51 10.75
CA ARG A 140 13.67 -5.18 9.50
C ARG A 140 14.78 -6.19 9.18
N ALA A 141 15.62 -6.54 10.15
CA ALA A 141 16.68 -7.51 9.97
C ALA A 141 16.14 -8.92 9.61
N ALA A 142 15.00 -9.33 10.19
CA ALA A 142 14.35 -10.60 9.87
C ALA A 142 13.80 -10.62 8.43
N LEU A 143 13.22 -9.51 7.95
CA LEU A 143 12.80 -9.36 6.55
C LEU A 143 14.00 -9.47 5.60
N ASP A 144 15.07 -8.72 5.85
CA ASP A 144 16.25 -8.67 4.97
C ASP A 144 16.95 -10.05 4.86
N ARG A 145 16.80 -10.91 5.89
CA ARG A 145 17.33 -12.28 5.94
C ARG A 145 16.34 -13.33 5.43
N GLY A 146 15.10 -12.96 5.10
CA GLY A 146 14.03 -13.87 4.67
C GLY A 146 13.53 -14.80 5.78
N LEU A 147 13.80 -14.48 7.05
CA LEU A 147 13.27 -15.20 8.21
C LEU A 147 11.83 -14.80 8.54
N LEU A 148 11.43 -13.61 8.12
CA LEU A 148 10.08 -13.07 8.22
C LEU A 148 9.61 -12.68 6.82
N ARG A 149 8.45 -13.16 6.40
CA ARG A 149 7.88 -12.94 5.07
C ARG A 149 6.40 -12.63 5.20
N TYR A 150 5.85 -11.79 4.31
CA TYR A 150 4.45 -11.37 4.41
C TYR A 150 3.57 -11.81 3.23
N CYS A 151 4.16 -12.38 2.19
CA CYS A 151 3.39 -12.59 0.96
C CYS A 151 3.81 -13.91 0.28
N PRO A 152 3.08 -15.01 0.52
CA PRO A 152 3.36 -16.29 -0.14
C PRO A 152 3.37 -16.22 -1.68
N VAL A 153 2.57 -15.32 -2.26
CA VAL A 153 2.53 -15.07 -3.72
C VAL A 153 3.82 -14.42 -4.20
N CYS A 154 4.48 -13.64 -3.34
CA CYS A 154 5.68 -12.88 -3.69
C CYS A 154 6.94 -13.73 -3.61
N ASP A 155 7.07 -14.55 -2.55
CA ASP A 155 8.32 -15.18 -2.12
C ASP A 155 8.15 -16.60 -1.56
N GLY A 156 6.99 -17.24 -1.80
CA GLY A 156 6.79 -18.65 -1.43
C GLY A 156 7.74 -19.60 -2.17
N PHE A 157 8.18 -19.22 -3.38
CA PHE A 157 9.15 -20.02 -4.15
C PHE A 157 10.49 -20.11 -3.42
N GLU A 158 10.95 -19.02 -2.80
CA GLU A 158 12.20 -18.94 -2.02
C GLU A 158 12.11 -19.76 -0.71
N ALA A 159 10.89 -20.05 -0.24
CA ALA A 159 10.65 -20.90 0.93
C ALA A 159 10.45 -22.39 0.59
N THR A 160 10.76 -22.80 -0.66
CA THR A 160 10.57 -24.19 -1.11
C THR A 160 11.37 -25.18 -0.24
N GLY A 161 10.67 -26.19 0.32
CA GLY A 161 11.26 -27.25 1.15
C GLY A 161 11.64 -26.83 2.57
N GLN A 162 11.39 -25.59 2.96
CA GLN A 162 11.70 -25.06 4.29
C GLN A 162 10.64 -25.48 5.33
N ALA A 163 11.05 -25.48 6.61
CA ALA A 163 10.13 -25.53 7.74
C ALA A 163 9.49 -24.16 7.93
N ILE A 164 8.17 -24.06 7.70
CA ILE A 164 7.44 -22.79 7.67
C ILE A 164 6.48 -22.70 8.85
N GLY A 165 6.58 -21.60 9.63
CA GLY A 165 5.58 -21.21 10.61
C GLY A 165 4.61 -20.18 10.02
N VAL A 166 3.28 -20.44 10.08
CA VAL A 166 2.26 -19.46 9.72
C VAL A 166 1.64 -18.93 10.99
N ILE A 167 1.77 -17.63 11.24
CA ILE A 167 1.28 -17.01 12.48
C ILE A 167 -0.12 -16.46 12.22
N GLY A 168 -1.12 -17.14 12.77
CA GLY A 168 -2.52 -16.79 12.59
C GLY A 168 -3.42 -17.72 13.38
N GLY A 169 -4.70 -17.43 13.50
CA GLY A 169 -5.64 -18.25 14.25
C GLY A 169 -7.03 -18.29 13.64
N ASP A 170 -7.19 -17.76 12.44
CA ASP A 170 -8.45 -17.60 11.72
C ASP A 170 -8.37 -18.18 10.29
N ALA A 171 -9.44 -18.03 9.53
CA ALA A 171 -9.54 -18.47 8.13
C ALA A 171 -8.42 -17.93 7.22
N ARG A 172 -7.85 -16.75 7.53
CA ARG A 172 -6.70 -16.22 6.79
C ARG A 172 -5.45 -17.05 7.02
N GLY A 173 -5.16 -17.39 8.28
CA GLY A 173 -4.05 -18.27 8.62
C GLY A 173 -4.18 -19.63 7.92
N VAL A 174 -5.39 -20.20 7.86
CA VAL A 174 -5.68 -21.43 7.11
C VAL A 174 -5.39 -21.28 5.63
N ALA A 175 -5.93 -20.23 5.01
CA ALA A 175 -5.75 -19.96 3.57
C ALA A 175 -4.27 -19.78 3.20
N GLU A 176 -3.51 -19.06 4.03
CA GLU A 176 -2.09 -18.81 3.81
C GLU A 176 -1.26 -20.09 3.99
N ALA A 177 -1.53 -20.89 5.03
CA ALA A 177 -0.90 -22.17 5.25
C ALA A 177 -1.17 -23.15 4.09
N MET A 178 -2.40 -23.18 3.60
CA MET A 178 -2.80 -23.98 2.43
C MET A 178 -2.09 -23.54 1.15
N PHE A 179 -1.93 -22.23 0.94
CA PHE A 179 -1.19 -21.70 -0.21
C PHE A 179 0.29 -22.11 -0.16
N LEU A 180 0.93 -21.96 1.00
CA LEU A 180 2.32 -22.35 1.23
C LEU A 180 2.57 -23.84 1.08
N ARG A 181 1.52 -24.67 1.18
CA ARG A 181 1.57 -26.12 0.93
C ARG A 181 2.05 -26.48 -0.48
N THR A 182 1.94 -25.52 -1.41
CA THR A 182 2.51 -25.62 -2.77
C THR A 182 4.03 -25.73 -2.75
N TYR A 183 4.68 -25.12 -1.76
CA TYR A 183 6.13 -24.97 -1.71
C TYR A 183 6.80 -25.88 -0.66
N SER A 184 6.10 -26.19 0.44
CA SER A 184 6.66 -27.01 1.51
C SER A 184 5.66 -28.03 2.05
N ASN A 185 6.20 -29.18 2.51
CA ASN A 185 5.46 -30.19 3.26
C ASN A 185 5.56 -29.99 4.78
N ASP A 186 6.43 -29.11 5.25
CA ASP A 186 6.71 -28.86 6.66
C ASP A 186 6.14 -27.51 7.07
N ILE A 187 4.82 -27.48 7.34
CA ILE A 187 4.10 -26.26 7.69
C ILE A 187 3.40 -26.43 9.05
N THR A 188 3.50 -25.43 9.89
CA THR A 188 2.80 -25.34 11.17
C THR A 188 2.04 -24.03 11.27
N LEU A 189 0.71 -24.11 11.49
CA LEU A 189 -0.10 -22.97 11.87
C LEU A 189 0.09 -22.70 13.36
N LEU A 190 0.57 -21.52 13.70
CA LEU A 190 0.87 -21.07 15.06
C LEU A 190 -0.24 -20.10 15.54
N ALA A 191 -0.79 -20.37 16.71
CA ALA A 191 -1.78 -19.49 17.33
C ALA A 191 -1.15 -18.14 17.72
N SER A 192 -1.57 -17.05 17.09
CA SER A 192 -1.23 -15.68 17.51
C SER A 192 -1.98 -15.23 18.78
N GLY A 193 -2.86 -16.06 19.26
CA GLY A 193 -3.75 -15.92 20.41
C GLY A 193 -4.61 -17.17 20.47
N ARG A 194 -5.92 -17.04 20.39
CA ARG A 194 -6.83 -18.19 20.28
C ARG A 194 -6.95 -18.66 18.84
N ILE A 195 -7.02 -19.98 18.62
CA ILE A 195 -7.38 -20.57 17.31
C ILE A 195 -8.90 -20.48 17.14
N GLU A 196 -9.34 -19.79 16.08
CA GLU A 196 -10.74 -19.58 15.71
C GLU A 196 -11.00 -20.14 14.30
N ILE A 197 -10.73 -21.43 14.12
CA ILE A 197 -10.99 -22.18 12.89
C ILE A 197 -12.09 -23.22 13.15
N ASP A 198 -12.92 -23.47 12.15
CA ASP A 198 -14.00 -24.45 12.25
C ASP A 198 -13.51 -25.90 12.05
N GLU A 199 -14.44 -26.87 12.21
CA GLU A 199 -14.10 -28.29 12.06
C GLU A 199 -13.69 -28.69 10.64
N ASP A 200 -14.25 -28.04 9.62
CA ASP A 200 -13.93 -28.30 8.22
C ASP A 200 -12.52 -27.79 7.88
N GLU A 201 -12.18 -26.59 8.34
CA GLU A 201 -10.84 -26.01 8.22
C GLU A 201 -9.80 -26.87 8.94
N ARG A 202 -10.11 -27.30 10.17
CA ARG A 202 -9.24 -28.21 10.94
C ARG A 202 -9.03 -29.55 10.24
N ALA A 203 -10.11 -30.13 9.73
CA ALA A 203 -10.03 -31.37 8.96
C ALA A 203 -9.25 -31.19 7.64
N LEU A 204 -9.36 -30.03 6.99
CA LEU A 204 -8.60 -29.68 5.78
C LEU A 204 -7.11 -29.64 6.07
N LEU A 205 -6.68 -28.90 7.12
CA LEU A 205 -5.27 -28.83 7.53
C LEU A 205 -4.71 -30.22 7.87
N GLY A 206 -5.48 -31.04 8.61
CA GLY A 206 -5.09 -32.40 8.94
C GLY A 206 -4.89 -33.30 7.71
N ARG A 207 -5.81 -33.26 6.74
CA ARG A 207 -5.69 -34.03 5.48
C ARG A 207 -4.49 -33.62 4.64
N THR A 208 -4.07 -32.36 4.73
CA THR A 208 -2.92 -31.83 3.97
C THR A 208 -1.59 -31.95 4.72
N GLY A 209 -1.60 -32.48 5.95
CA GLY A 209 -0.42 -32.66 6.77
C GLY A 209 0.13 -31.38 7.40
N ILE A 210 -0.67 -30.31 7.43
CA ILE A 210 -0.31 -29.07 8.12
C ILE A 210 -0.57 -29.27 9.62
N ARG A 211 0.44 -29.02 10.44
CA ARG A 211 0.30 -29.07 11.90
C ARG A 211 -0.38 -27.84 12.44
N ILE A 212 -1.16 -28.00 13.49
CA ILE A 212 -1.77 -26.90 14.23
C ILE A 212 -1.15 -26.87 15.62
N GLU A 213 -0.50 -25.77 15.94
CA GLU A 213 -0.02 -25.50 17.30
C GLU A 213 -1.03 -24.59 18.02
N GLU A 214 -1.76 -25.19 18.95
CA GLU A 214 -2.85 -24.50 19.64
C GLU A 214 -2.38 -23.63 20.81
N ARG A 215 -1.18 -23.92 21.33
CA ARG A 215 -0.59 -23.10 22.38
C ARG A 215 -0.20 -21.76 21.81
N SER A 216 -0.61 -20.69 22.49
CA SER A 216 -0.39 -19.34 22.01
C SER A 216 1.10 -19.01 21.90
N LEU A 217 1.44 -18.33 20.82
CA LEU A 217 2.75 -17.74 20.59
C LEU A 217 2.99 -16.62 21.60
N GLU A 218 4.08 -16.71 22.38
CA GLU A 218 4.53 -15.65 23.29
C GLU A 218 5.50 -14.69 22.61
N GLY A 219 6.41 -15.19 21.78
CA GLY A 219 7.43 -14.38 21.14
C GLY A 219 8.16 -15.10 20.02
N LEU A 220 8.92 -14.31 19.26
CA LEU A 220 9.76 -14.76 18.16
C LEU A 220 11.20 -14.30 18.41
N ASP A 221 12.15 -15.19 18.18
CA ASP A 221 13.57 -14.90 18.17
C ASP A 221 14.15 -15.17 16.78
N PHE A 222 14.95 -14.22 16.28
CA PHE A 222 15.60 -14.23 14.97
C PHE A 222 17.12 -14.14 15.12
N SER A 223 17.70 -14.53 16.25
CA SER A 223 19.12 -14.35 16.56
C SER A 223 20.06 -15.18 15.69
N GLU A 224 19.63 -16.37 15.26
CA GLU A 224 20.37 -17.25 14.37
C GLU A 224 19.76 -17.25 12.94
N ASP A 225 20.28 -18.12 12.05
CA ASP A 225 19.74 -18.31 10.69
C ASP A 225 18.41 -19.10 10.68
N ARG A 226 17.70 -19.07 11.79
CA ARG A 226 16.39 -19.69 12.00
C ARG A 226 15.51 -18.81 12.86
N VAL A 227 14.24 -19.11 12.83
CA VAL A 227 13.23 -18.48 13.70
C VAL A 227 12.92 -19.44 14.85
N THR A 228 13.05 -18.99 16.08
CA THR A 228 12.56 -19.70 17.26
C THR A 228 11.26 -19.06 17.72
N ALA A 229 10.17 -19.83 17.62
CA ALA A 229 8.87 -19.45 18.17
C ALA A 229 8.75 -19.97 19.60
N ARG A 230 8.64 -19.07 20.57
CA ARG A 230 8.41 -19.43 21.99
C ARG A 230 6.94 -19.41 22.30
N LEU A 231 6.44 -20.51 22.87
CA LEU A 231 5.05 -20.66 23.29
C LEU A 231 4.88 -20.28 24.77
N GLN A 232 3.64 -20.00 25.18
CA GLN A 232 3.32 -19.56 26.56
C GLN A 232 3.75 -20.55 27.66
N ASP A 233 3.87 -21.83 27.35
CA ASP A 233 4.34 -22.85 28.30
C ASP A 233 5.88 -23.00 28.32
N GLY A 234 6.61 -22.16 27.61
CA GLY A 234 8.06 -22.19 27.48
C GLY A 234 8.58 -23.16 26.42
N THR A 235 7.71 -23.87 25.69
CA THR A 235 8.14 -24.73 24.57
C THR A 235 8.68 -23.85 23.43
N GLU A 236 9.74 -24.30 22.79
CA GLU A 236 10.35 -23.65 21.63
C GLU A 236 10.19 -24.50 20.37
N LEU A 237 9.78 -23.86 19.28
CA LEU A 237 9.65 -24.46 17.95
C LEU A 237 10.54 -23.72 16.97
N GLY A 238 11.31 -24.47 16.16
CA GLY A 238 12.24 -23.92 15.18
C GLY A 238 11.67 -23.94 13.77
N PHE A 239 11.82 -22.82 13.05
CA PHE A 239 11.42 -22.67 11.65
C PHE A 239 12.55 -22.05 10.83
N ASP A 240 12.55 -22.29 9.52
CA ASP A 240 13.47 -21.61 8.60
C ASP A 240 12.93 -20.24 8.22
N THR A 241 11.60 -20.07 8.20
CA THR A 241 10.92 -18.79 7.97
C THR A 241 9.53 -18.79 8.60
N VAL A 242 9.00 -17.59 8.88
CA VAL A 242 7.61 -17.42 9.35
C VAL A 242 6.84 -16.42 8.48
N TYR A 243 5.55 -16.70 8.30
CA TYR A 243 4.59 -15.83 7.60
C TYR A 243 3.51 -15.36 8.57
N PRO A 244 3.46 -14.06 8.93
CA PRO A 244 2.38 -13.50 9.71
C PRO A 244 1.11 -13.32 8.87
N ALA A 245 0.14 -14.20 9.02
CA ALA A 245 -1.20 -14.11 8.45
C ALA A 245 -2.13 -13.25 9.33
N LEU A 246 -1.64 -12.11 9.81
CA LEU A 246 -2.34 -11.23 10.75
C LEU A 246 -3.27 -10.23 10.07
N GLY A 247 -3.26 -10.18 8.73
CA GLY A 247 -4.01 -9.23 7.93
C GLY A 247 -3.33 -7.87 7.83
N SER A 248 -4.06 -6.92 7.23
CA SER A 248 -3.63 -5.54 7.03
C SER A 248 -4.75 -4.57 7.34
N ASP A 249 -4.39 -3.32 7.64
CA ASP A 249 -5.32 -2.22 7.86
C ASP A 249 -5.29 -1.29 6.63
N SER A 250 -6.46 -0.93 6.16
CA SER A 250 -6.62 -0.04 5.00
C SER A 250 -6.33 1.41 5.39
N ASN A 251 -5.57 2.15 4.60
CA ASN A 251 -5.32 3.58 4.81
C ASN A 251 -6.47 4.42 4.22
N ASP A 252 -7.68 4.20 4.72
CA ASP A 252 -8.95 4.68 4.15
C ASP A 252 -9.51 5.97 4.78
N VAL A 253 -8.82 6.57 5.73
CA VAL A 253 -9.28 7.76 6.48
C VAL A 253 -9.75 8.87 5.55
N LEU A 254 -9.00 9.17 4.49
CA LEU A 254 -9.38 10.19 3.51
C LEU A 254 -10.60 9.77 2.68
N ALA A 255 -10.71 8.47 2.36
CA ALA A 255 -11.84 7.93 1.61
C ALA A 255 -13.14 8.03 2.42
N GLN A 256 -13.09 7.72 3.72
CA GLN A 256 -14.21 7.85 4.64
C GLN A 256 -14.62 9.33 4.82
N ALA A 257 -13.64 10.23 5.00
CA ALA A 257 -13.90 11.66 5.13
C ALA A 257 -14.56 12.26 3.88
N LEU A 258 -14.24 11.75 2.69
CA LEU A 258 -14.86 12.12 1.42
C LEU A 258 -16.20 11.40 1.15
N GLY A 259 -16.66 10.53 2.04
CA GLY A 259 -17.89 9.76 1.88
C GLY A 259 -17.87 8.80 0.69
N LEU A 260 -16.69 8.27 0.34
CA LEU A 260 -16.57 7.31 -0.75
C LEU A 260 -17.25 5.99 -0.37
N ARG A 261 -17.89 5.35 -1.36
CA ARG A 261 -18.44 4.02 -1.15
C ARG A 261 -17.30 3.01 -0.94
N MET A 262 -17.37 2.30 0.18
CA MET A 262 -16.45 1.22 0.50
C MET A 262 -17.03 -0.12 0.03
N GLY A 263 -16.14 -1.01 -0.38
CA GLY A 263 -16.43 -2.41 -0.72
C GLY A 263 -15.94 -3.37 0.37
N ASP A 264 -15.68 -4.60 -0.02
CA ASP A 264 -15.18 -5.63 0.88
C ASP A 264 -13.81 -5.27 1.46
N GLY A 265 -13.55 -5.66 2.71
CA GLY A 265 -12.25 -5.47 3.37
C GLY A 265 -11.87 -4.00 3.62
N CYS A 266 -12.84 -3.09 3.76
CA CYS A 266 -12.60 -1.65 3.91
C CYS A 266 -11.84 -1.02 2.73
N CYS A 267 -11.91 -1.62 1.55
CA CYS A 267 -11.33 -1.10 0.31
C CYS A 267 -12.28 -0.10 -0.36
N ILE A 268 -11.74 0.85 -1.12
CA ILE A 268 -12.54 1.78 -1.91
C ILE A 268 -13.20 1.01 -3.08
N ALA A 269 -14.53 1.11 -3.19
CA ALA A 269 -15.26 0.56 -4.32
C ALA A 269 -15.04 1.40 -5.58
N VAL A 270 -14.61 0.75 -6.67
CA VAL A 270 -14.35 1.40 -7.97
C VAL A 270 -15.02 0.65 -9.11
N ASP A 271 -15.21 1.34 -10.24
CA ASP A 271 -15.61 0.72 -11.49
C ASP A 271 -14.41 0.13 -12.26
N GLN A 272 -14.65 -0.47 -13.43
CA GLN A 272 -13.60 -1.03 -14.29
C GLN A 272 -12.59 0.03 -14.80
N LYS A 273 -12.89 1.32 -14.65
CA LYS A 273 -12.01 2.45 -14.98
C LYS A 273 -11.37 3.09 -13.76
N GLN A 274 -11.46 2.41 -12.60
CA GLN A 274 -10.95 2.87 -11.32
C GLN A 274 -11.58 4.18 -10.82
N ARG A 275 -12.81 4.51 -11.26
CA ARG A 275 -13.58 5.64 -10.75
C ARG A 275 -14.27 5.24 -9.46
N THR A 276 -14.26 6.09 -8.48
CA THR A 276 -14.98 5.92 -7.21
C THR A 276 -16.45 6.35 -7.32
N SER A 277 -17.18 6.30 -6.23
CA SER A 277 -18.56 6.81 -6.15
C SER A 277 -18.66 8.34 -6.25
N HIS A 278 -17.54 9.07 -6.13
CA HIS A 278 -17.51 10.54 -6.24
C HIS A 278 -16.87 10.95 -7.56
N GLU A 279 -17.53 11.85 -8.30
CA GLU A 279 -17.00 12.37 -9.56
C GLU A 279 -15.67 13.11 -9.35
N GLY A 280 -14.68 12.84 -10.19
CA GLY A 280 -13.35 13.44 -10.10
C GLY A 280 -12.40 12.72 -9.14
N ILE A 281 -12.85 11.67 -8.45
CA ILE A 281 -12.02 10.85 -7.57
C ILE A 281 -11.86 9.44 -8.16
N TYR A 282 -10.62 9.00 -8.27
CA TYR A 282 -10.19 7.68 -8.72
C TYR A 282 -9.44 7.00 -7.59
N ALA A 283 -9.25 5.69 -7.62
CA ALA A 283 -8.41 5.01 -6.63
C ALA A 283 -7.60 3.90 -7.29
N ALA A 284 -6.40 3.60 -6.78
CA ALA A 284 -5.54 2.57 -7.32
C ALA A 284 -4.61 1.97 -6.26
N GLY A 285 -4.19 0.72 -6.49
CA GLY A 285 -3.33 -0.03 -5.57
C GLY A 285 -4.13 -0.74 -4.49
N ASP A 286 -3.46 -1.10 -3.41
CA ASP A 286 -4.01 -1.98 -2.36
C ASP A 286 -5.14 -1.34 -1.53
N ILE A 287 -5.44 -0.06 -1.74
CA ILE A 287 -6.65 0.61 -1.22
C ILE A 287 -7.92 0.19 -1.97
N VAL A 288 -7.78 -0.48 -3.12
CA VAL A 288 -8.87 -1.03 -3.95
C VAL A 288 -8.85 -2.55 -3.81
N TYR A 289 -10.02 -3.17 -3.65
CA TYR A 289 -10.13 -4.63 -3.52
C TYR A 289 -9.57 -5.35 -4.76
N ALA A 290 -8.46 -6.05 -4.59
CA ALA A 290 -7.83 -6.91 -5.60
C ALA A 290 -6.73 -7.78 -4.96
N LEU A 291 -5.90 -8.41 -5.79
CA LEU A 291 -4.69 -9.07 -5.34
C LEU A 291 -3.62 -8.00 -5.01
N ASP A 292 -3.14 -7.98 -3.78
CA ASP A 292 -2.11 -7.06 -3.28
C ASP A 292 -0.73 -7.38 -3.89
N GLN A 293 -0.50 -6.91 -5.10
CA GLN A 293 0.73 -7.12 -5.85
C GLN A 293 1.18 -5.84 -6.55
N ILE A 294 2.51 -5.63 -6.64
CA ILE A 294 3.08 -4.47 -7.34
C ILE A 294 2.51 -4.33 -8.76
N SER A 295 2.46 -5.43 -9.51
CA SER A 295 1.97 -5.43 -10.90
C SER A 295 0.47 -5.08 -11.00
N VAL A 296 -0.35 -5.52 -10.04
CA VAL A 296 -1.77 -5.18 -9.98
C VAL A 296 -1.95 -3.70 -9.62
N ALA A 297 -1.23 -3.21 -8.62
CA ALA A 297 -1.23 -1.81 -8.21
C ALA A 297 -0.86 -0.88 -9.37
N MET A 298 0.19 -1.23 -10.14
CA MET A 298 0.61 -0.48 -11.34
C MET A 298 -0.43 -0.57 -12.47
N GLY A 299 -1.09 -1.72 -12.65
CA GLY A 299 -2.17 -1.90 -13.63
C GLY A 299 -3.38 -1.02 -13.31
N HIS A 300 -3.85 -1.03 -12.04
CA HIS A 300 -4.91 -0.13 -11.57
C HIS A 300 -4.56 1.34 -11.84
N ALA A 301 -3.34 1.74 -11.52
CA ALA A 301 -2.87 3.10 -11.72
C ALA A 301 -2.86 3.54 -13.18
N ALA A 302 -2.44 2.66 -14.10
CA ALA A 302 -2.46 2.93 -15.53
C ALA A 302 -3.89 3.12 -16.05
N ILE A 303 -4.85 2.29 -15.60
CA ILE A 303 -6.27 2.40 -15.93
C ILE A 303 -6.84 3.70 -15.36
N ALA A 304 -6.62 3.99 -14.07
CA ALA A 304 -7.09 5.19 -13.39
C ALA A 304 -6.59 6.47 -14.09
N ALA A 305 -5.28 6.56 -14.32
CA ALA A 305 -4.65 7.73 -14.96
C ALA A 305 -5.19 7.97 -16.38
N THR A 306 -5.42 6.90 -17.15
CA THR A 306 -5.96 7.00 -18.51
C THR A 306 -7.43 7.44 -18.48
N ALA A 307 -8.24 6.89 -17.58
CA ALA A 307 -9.63 7.28 -17.40
C ALA A 307 -9.73 8.76 -16.98
N LEU A 308 -8.98 9.15 -15.96
CA LEU A 308 -8.88 10.52 -15.45
C LEU A 308 -8.50 11.51 -16.56
N HIS A 309 -7.46 11.18 -17.35
CA HIS A 309 -7.04 12.01 -18.46
C HIS A 309 -8.16 12.23 -19.49
N ASN A 310 -8.86 11.15 -19.86
CA ASN A 310 -9.97 11.24 -20.83
C ASN A 310 -11.15 12.04 -20.27
N ASP A 311 -11.50 11.85 -19.00
CA ASP A 311 -12.59 12.61 -18.36
C ASP A 311 -12.25 14.11 -18.26
N LEU A 312 -11.01 14.46 -17.97
CA LEU A 312 -10.55 15.86 -18.03
C LEU A 312 -10.60 16.42 -19.46
N ARG A 313 -10.25 15.63 -20.50
CA ARG A 313 -10.38 16.07 -21.89
C ARG A 313 -11.83 16.34 -22.29
N MET A 314 -12.78 15.55 -21.81
CA MET A 314 -14.22 15.79 -22.02
C MET A 314 -14.66 17.08 -21.33
N ARG A 315 -14.28 17.29 -20.07
CA ARG A 315 -14.57 18.53 -19.32
C ARG A 315 -13.96 19.77 -19.99
N ASP A 316 -12.78 19.63 -20.59
CA ASP A 316 -12.08 20.71 -21.29
C ASP A 316 -12.63 20.94 -22.71
N GLY A 317 -13.68 20.23 -23.16
CA GLY A 317 -14.22 20.31 -24.50
C GLY A 317 -13.30 19.80 -25.63
N LYS A 318 -12.26 19.03 -25.26
CA LYS A 318 -11.23 18.50 -26.19
C LYS A 318 -11.58 17.10 -26.75
N MET A 319 -12.70 16.54 -26.33
CA MET A 319 -13.27 15.29 -26.85
C MET A 319 -14.77 15.45 -27.08
N ARG A 320 -15.31 14.84 -28.14
CA ARG A 320 -16.76 14.64 -28.25
C ARG A 320 -17.17 13.49 -27.35
N ALA A 321 -18.32 13.62 -26.68
CA ALA A 321 -18.94 12.48 -26.03
C ALA A 321 -19.27 11.46 -27.12
N GLY A 322 -18.78 10.23 -26.96
CA GLY A 322 -19.10 9.10 -27.85
C GLY A 322 -20.44 8.48 -27.51
#